data_082ea24274a0638a4f10d88bd53d74bd
#
_entry.id   082ea24274a0638a4f10d88bd53d74bd
#
_cell.length_a   1.000
_cell.length_b   1.000
_cell.length_c   1.000
_cell.angle_alpha   90.00
_cell.angle_beta   90.00
_cell.angle_gamma   90.00
#
_symmetry.space_group_name_H-M   'P 1'
#
loop_
_entity.id
_entity.type
_entity.pdbx_description
1 polymer ?
#
loop_
_entity_poly.entity_id
_entity_poly.type
_entity_poly.pdbx_seq_one_letter_code
_entity_poly.pdbx_strand_id
1 'polypeptide(L)'
;FGKISFSMMLPILAGFIGRSIADRPGFIVGMIGGILADPSILGLKSDLLAYTPSGFLGALVAGFLAGGIIHVLKILFSWMPRSLDGIKPIFLFPILGSLIMGLLMIFLINAPMASVMEGLKHFIESLNGSGKFILGFVVAAMMAIDMGGPINKAAYVTGTALLTSAGSAGSDVMAAVMIGGMVPPLAIAVSATINKNIWPKAQRSGALVNYVMGLSFITEGAIPFAASNPARVIPPLFISSGIAGALSMSFGIVSKAPHGGIFAVFANAVSNQFMYLLALVIGAVLGALLLIASLSFGKKIVK
;
A
#
# COMPACT_ATOMS: atom_id res chain seq x y z
N PHE A 1 -22.38 -0.52 2.51
CA PHE A 1 -21.59 -0.60 1.27
C PHE A 1 -20.10 -0.67 1.57
N GLY A 2 -19.50 0.26 2.37
CA GLY A 2 -18.08 0.29 2.64
C GLY A 2 -17.53 -1.02 3.22
N LYS A 3 -18.24 -1.69 4.14
CA LYS A 3 -17.82 -2.98 4.71
C LYS A 3 -17.75 -4.08 3.64
N ILE A 4 -18.70 -4.12 2.71
CA ILE A 4 -18.70 -5.10 1.60
C ILE A 4 -17.51 -4.83 0.68
N SER A 5 -17.29 -3.57 0.29
CA SER A 5 -16.14 -3.19 -0.56
C SER A 5 -14.81 -3.55 0.10
N PHE A 6 -14.68 -3.32 1.40
CA PHE A 6 -13.47 -3.66 2.15
C PHE A 6 -13.23 -5.18 2.23
N SER A 7 -14.29 -5.97 2.47
CA SER A 7 -14.16 -7.44 2.53
C SER A 7 -13.76 -8.06 1.18
N MET A 8 -14.14 -7.42 0.05
CA MET A 8 -13.73 -7.85 -1.30
C MET A 8 -12.28 -7.51 -1.65
N MET A 9 -11.60 -6.70 -0.83
CA MET A 9 -10.24 -6.21 -1.14
C MET A 9 -9.25 -7.35 -1.36
N LEU A 10 -9.21 -8.34 -0.47
CA LEU A 10 -8.25 -9.45 -0.55
C LEU A 10 -8.52 -10.39 -1.74
N PRO A 11 -9.76 -10.84 -1.98
CA PRO A 11 -10.07 -11.63 -3.17
C PRO A 11 -9.74 -10.90 -4.48
N ILE A 12 -10.08 -9.62 -4.58
CA ILE A 12 -9.81 -8.82 -5.77
C ILE A 12 -8.31 -8.62 -5.97
N LEU A 13 -7.56 -8.29 -4.91
CA LEU A 13 -6.10 -8.15 -4.95
C LEU A 13 -5.44 -9.42 -5.49
N ALA A 14 -5.72 -10.57 -4.86
CA ALA A 14 -5.15 -11.85 -5.25
C ALA A 14 -5.56 -12.23 -6.69
N GLY A 15 -6.81 -11.96 -7.06
CA GLY A 15 -7.31 -12.19 -8.41
C GLY A 15 -6.56 -11.37 -9.47
N PHE A 16 -6.35 -10.07 -9.23
CA PHE A 16 -5.63 -9.22 -10.18
C PHE A 16 -4.14 -9.53 -10.28
N ILE A 17 -3.48 -9.92 -9.17
CA ILE A 17 -2.11 -10.42 -9.21
C ILE A 17 -2.04 -11.69 -10.08
N GLY A 18 -2.91 -12.66 -9.82
CA GLY A 18 -2.98 -13.90 -10.61
C GLY A 18 -3.27 -13.62 -12.09
N ARG A 19 -4.15 -12.66 -12.39
CA ARG A 19 -4.45 -12.24 -13.76
C ARG A 19 -3.25 -11.61 -14.46
N SER A 20 -2.46 -10.80 -13.76
CA SER A 20 -1.29 -10.15 -14.36
C SER A 20 -0.21 -11.17 -14.79
N ILE A 21 -0.21 -12.38 -14.20
CA ILE A 21 0.76 -13.43 -14.48
C ILE A 21 0.22 -14.46 -15.47
N ALA A 22 -1.08 -14.83 -15.36
CA ALA A 22 -1.65 -15.98 -16.08
C ALA A 22 -3.02 -15.73 -16.72
N ASP A 23 -3.37 -14.47 -16.97
CA ASP A 23 -4.61 -14.05 -17.62
C ASP A 23 -5.90 -14.42 -16.84
N ARG A 24 -7.00 -14.66 -17.57
CA ARG A 24 -8.32 -14.94 -16.98
C ARG A 24 -8.35 -16.12 -16.01
N PRO A 25 -7.73 -17.28 -16.29
CA PRO A 25 -7.71 -18.39 -15.33
C PRO A 25 -6.99 -18.01 -14.02
N GLY A 26 -5.91 -17.23 -14.11
CA GLY A 26 -5.17 -16.75 -12.94
C GLY A 26 -6.02 -15.86 -12.03
N PHE A 27 -6.92 -15.05 -12.61
CA PHE A 27 -7.85 -14.23 -11.83
C PHE A 27 -8.76 -15.07 -10.93
N ILE A 28 -9.39 -16.09 -11.48
CA ILE A 28 -10.33 -16.95 -10.75
C ILE A 28 -9.61 -17.68 -9.61
N VAL A 29 -8.49 -18.30 -9.92
CA VAL A 29 -7.70 -19.07 -8.94
C VAL A 29 -7.14 -18.17 -7.84
N GLY A 30 -6.66 -16.99 -8.21
CA GLY A 30 -6.17 -15.99 -7.25
C GLY A 30 -7.29 -15.47 -6.33
N MET A 31 -8.46 -15.16 -6.88
CA MET A 31 -9.62 -14.71 -6.11
C MET A 31 -10.06 -15.75 -5.07
N ILE A 32 -10.10 -17.04 -5.46
CA ILE A 32 -10.40 -18.14 -4.52
C ILE A 32 -9.36 -18.21 -3.40
N GLY A 33 -8.07 -18.11 -3.75
CA GLY A 33 -7.00 -18.05 -2.75
C GLY A 33 -7.13 -16.86 -1.79
N GLY A 34 -7.53 -15.69 -2.30
CA GLY A 34 -7.81 -14.52 -1.48
C GLY A 34 -9.01 -14.68 -0.53
N ILE A 35 -10.06 -15.39 -0.96
CA ILE A 35 -11.19 -15.77 -0.10
C ILE A 35 -10.74 -16.75 0.99
N LEU A 36 -9.89 -17.72 0.66
CA LEU A 36 -9.36 -18.67 1.65
C LEU A 36 -8.38 -18.05 2.63
N ALA A 37 -7.72 -16.95 2.25
CA ALA A 37 -6.89 -16.17 3.16
C ALA A 37 -7.72 -15.41 4.19
N ASP A 38 -8.92 -14.94 3.81
CA ASP A 38 -9.89 -14.31 4.73
C ASP A 38 -11.33 -14.73 4.38
N PRO A 39 -11.81 -15.85 4.93
CA PRO A 39 -13.14 -16.37 4.63
C PRO A 39 -14.29 -15.61 5.32
N SER A 40 -14.02 -14.55 6.04
CA SER A 40 -15.05 -13.71 6.69
C SER A 40 -16.06 -13.14 5.69
N ILE A 41 -15.65 -12.97 4.42
CA ILE A 41 -16.49 -12.54 3.32
C ILE A 41 -17.67 -13.51 3.06
N LEU A 42 -17.48 -14.79 3.35
CA LEU A 42 -18.53 -15.81 3.24
C LEU A 42 -19.38 -15.92 4.50
N GLY A 43 -19.17 -15.07 5.50
CA GLY A 43 -19.82 -15.14 6.80
C GLY A 43 -19.33 -16.30 7.68
N LEU A 44 -18.25 -16.98 7.28
CA LEU A 44 -17.65 -18.05 8.07
C LEU A 44 -16.82 -17.46 9.21
N LYS A 45 -17.05 -17.97 10.41
CA LYS A 45 -16.23 -17.63 11.58
C LYS A 45 -14.96 -18.47 11.60
N SER A 46 -13.86 -17.90 12.10
CA SER A 46 -12.58 -18.59 12.25
C SER A 46 -12.68 -19.91 12.99
N ASP A 47 -13.55 -19.98 13.99
CA ASP A 47 -13.73 -21.16 14.85
C ASP A 47 -14.34 -22.37 14.10
N LEU A 48 -14.98 -22.13 12.96
CA LEU A 48 -15.56 -23.16 12.09
C LEU A 48 -14.60 -23.65 11.00
N LEU A 49 -13.39 -23.05 10.92
CA LEU A 49 -12.41 -23.37 9.90
C LEU A 49 -11.42 -24.42 10.42
N ALA A 50 -11.04 -25.33 9.54
CA ALA A 50 -9.96 -26.29 9.80
C ALA A 50 -8.56 -25.67 9.75
N TYR A 51 -8.45 -24.36 9.57
CA TYR A 51 -7.18 -23.64 9.41
C TYR A 51 -7.28 -22.20 9.95
N THR A 52 -6.12 -21.60 10.26
CA THR A 52 -6.02 -20.20 10.68
C THR A 52 -5.98 -19.29 9.46
N PRO A 53 -6.90 -18.32 9.31
CA PRO A 53 -6.85 -17.34 8.22
C PRO A 53 -5.55 -16.53 8.24
N SER A 54 -4.97 -16.34 7.07
CA SER A 54 -3.67 -15.65 6.90
C SER A 54 -3.80 -14.17 6.52
N GLY A 55 -5.01 -13.71 6.26
CA GLY A 55 -5.32 -12.33 5.94
C GLY A 55 -4.59 -11.82 4.71
N PHE A 56 -4.10 -10.57 4.80
CA PHE A 56 -3.50 -9.88 3.66
C PHE A 56 -2.27 -10.60 3.08
N LEU A 57 -1.35 -11.09 3.94
CA LEU A 57 -0.14 -11.78 3.48
C LEU A 57 -0.48 -13.06 2.72
N GLY A 58 -1.44 -13.84 3.21
CA GLY A 58 -1.91 -15.03 2.52
C GLY A 58 -2.54 -14.71 1.17
N ALA A 59 -3.36 -13.65 1.09
CA ALA A 59 -3.96 -13.22 -0.17
C ALA A 59 -2.90 -12.76 -1.20
N LEU A 60 -1.87 -12.05 -0.75
CA LEU A 60 -0.74 -11.65 -1.59
C LEU A 60 -0.02 -12.86 -2.17
N VAL A 61 0.34 -13.83 -1.32
CA VAL A 61 0.99 -15.09 -1.73
C VAL A 61 0.07 -15.88 -2.68
N ALA A 62 -1.22 -15.97 -2.38
CA ALA A 62 -2.20 -16.66 -3.23
C ALA A 62 -2.26 -16.07 -4.65
N GLY A 63 -2.16 -14.74 -4.79
CA GLY A 63 -2.12 -14.09 -6.10
C GLY A 63 -0.93 -14.54 -6.95
N PHE A 64 0.27 -14.59 -6.39
CA PHE A 64 1.47 -15.09 -7.09
C PHE A 64 1.38 -16.59 -7.37
N LEU A 65 0.92 -17.38 -6.40
CA LEU A 65 0.73 -18.81 -6.57
C LEU A 65 -0.27 -19.15 -7.68
N ALA A 66 -1.36 -18.36 -7.80
CA ALA A 66 -2.33 -18.55 -8.87
C ALA A 66 -1.67 -18.47 -10.25
N GLY A 67 -0.78 -17.49 -10.44
CA GLY A 67 0.01 -17.39 -11.66
C GLY A 67 0.87 -18.63 -11.91
N GLY A 68 1.60 -19.08 -10.88
CA GLY A 68 2.45 -20.28 -10.94
C GLY A 68 1.66 -21.56 -11.23
N ILE A 69 0.55 -21.77 -10.51
CA ILE A 69 -0.34 -22.93 -10.70
C ILE A 69 -0.82 -23.01 -12.15
N ILE A 70 -1.35 -21.91 -12.68
CA ILE A 70 -1.84 -21.88 -14.07
C ILE A 70 -0.72 -22.09 -15.07
N HIS A 71 0.48 -21.57 -14.81
CA HIS A 71 1.64 -21.80 -15.66
C HIS A 71 2.00 -23.29 -15.70
N VAL A 72 2.07 -23.96 -14.54
CA VAL A 72 2.31 -25.40 -14.45
C VAL A 72 1.21 -26.18 -15.16
N LEU A 73 -0.05 -25.82 -14.97
CA LEU A 73 -1.17 -26.49 -15.67
C LEU A 73 -1.09 -26.32 -17.21
N LYS A 74 -0.69 -25.13 -17.70
CA LYS A 74 -0.46 -24.91 -19.14
C LYS A 74 0.60 -25.86 -19.69
N ILE A 75 1.69 -26.09 -18.95
CA ILE A 75 2.74 -27.04 -19.35
C ILE A 75 2.22 -28.49 -19.29
N LEU A 76 1.59 -28.87 -18.19
CA LEU A 76 1.08 -30.23 -17.98
C LEU A 76 0.07 -30.66 -19.04
N PHE A 77 -0.79 -29.74 -19.50
CA PHE A 77 -1.80 -30.00 -20.53
C PHE A 77 -1.40 -29.51 -21.92
N SER A 78 -0.10 -29.30 -22.17
CA SER A 78 0.42 -28.92 -23.50
C SER A 78 0.22 -29.99 -24.58
N TRP A 79 0.14 -31.26 -24.18
CA TRP A 79 -0.09 -32.42 -25.06
C TRP A 79 -1.53 -32.49 -25.61
N MET A 80 -2.49 -31.77 -25.03
CA MET A 80 -3.89 -31.82 -25.50
C MET A 80 -4.04 -31.19 -26.89
N PRO A 81 -4.88 -31.79 -27.76
CA PRO A 81 -5.13 -31.30 -29.12
C PRO A 81 -5.62 -29.86 -29.14
N ARG A 82 -5.25 -29.09 -30.17
CA ARG A 82 -5.66 -27.70 -30.38
C ARG A 82 -7.18 -27.49 -30.41
N SER A 83 -7.96 -28.50 -30.82
CA SER A 83 -9.42 -28.46 -30.79
C SER A 83 -10.00 -28.23 -29.37
N LEU A 84 -9.24 -28.53 -28.33
CA LEU A 84 -9.61 -28.38 -26.92
C LEU A 84 -9.02 -27.10 -26.26
N ASP A 85 -8.30 -26.29 -27.02
CA ASP A 85 -7.65 -25.09 -26.46
C ASP A 85 -8.66 -24.09 -25.84
N GLY A 86 -9.89 -24.02 -26.35
CA GLY A 86 -10.95 -23.19 -25.79
C GLY A 86 -11.47 -23.69 -24.45
N ILE A 87 -11.45 -24.98 -24.19
CA ILE A 87 -11.96 -25.57 -22.93
C ILE A 87 -10.97 -25.47 -21.78
N LYS A 88 -9.65 -25.45 -22.07
CA LYS A 88 -8.59 -25.37 -21.07
C LYS A 88 -8.75 -24.16 -20.14
N PRO A 89 -8.80 -22.89 -20.63
CA PRO A 89 -8.86 -21.70 -19.79
C PRO A 89 -10.23 -21.45 -19.15
N ILE A 90 -11.31 -22.01 -19.73
CA ILE A 90 -12.68 -21.76 -19.27
C ILE A 90 -13.12 -22.78 -18.21
N PHE A 91 -12.69 -24.01 -18.33
CA PHE A 91 -13.16 -25.12 -17.51
C PHE A 91 -12.02 -25.79 -16.75
N LEU A 92 -11.01 -26.31 -17.44
CA LEU A 92 -9.98 -27.18 -16.87
C LEU A 92 -9.09 -26.41 -15.87
N PHE A 93 -8.55 -25.27 -16.28
CA PHE A 93 -7.61 -24.50 -15.44
C PHE A 93 -8.29 -23.88 -14.24
N PRO A 94 -9.49 -23.29 -14.32
CA PRO A 94 -10.19 -22.81 -13.13
C PRO A 94 -10.50 -23.91 -12.11
N ILE A 95 -10.99 -25.06 -12.55
CA ILE A 95 -11.34 -26.15 -11.63
C ILE A 95 -10.10 -26.74 -10.96
N LEU A 96 -9.13 -27.20 -11.75
CA LEU A 96 -7.92 -27.82 -11.19
C LEU A 96 -7.08 -26.80 -10.44
N GLY A 97 -6.96 -25.58 -10.96
CA GLY A 97 -6.24 -24.51 -10.32
C GLY A 97 -6.84 -24.12 -8.96
N SER A 98 -8.17 -24.06 -8.87
CA SER A 98 -8.86 -23.77 -7.61
C SER A 98 -8.72 -24.87 -6.58
N LEU A 99 -8.77 -26.14 -7.02
CA LEU A 99 -8.53 -27.29 -6.16
C LEU A 99 -7.11 -27.27 -5.58
N ILE A 100 -6.11 -27.09 -6.47
CA ILE A 100 -4.70 -27.01 -6.05
C ILE A 100 -4.50 -25.78 -5.12
N MET A 101 -5.05 -24.63 -5.46
CA MET A 101 -4.98 -23.44 -4.62
C MET A 101 -5.60 -23.68 -3.26
N GLY A 102 -6.76 -24.35 -3.19
CA GLY A 102 -7.43 -24.68 -1.94
C GLY A 102 -6.56 -25.55 -1.04
N LEU A 103 -5.97 -26.61 -1.59
CA LEU A 103 -5.06 -27.49 -0.85
C LEU A 103 -3.81 -26.74 -0.36
N LEU A 104 -3.19 -25.93 -1.22
CA LEU A 104 -2.01 -25.16 -0.83
C LEU A 104 -2.33 -24.12 0.24
N MET A 105 -3.43 -23.40 0.12
CA MET A 105 -3.82 -22.39 1.12
C MET A 105 -4.12 -23.02 2.47
N ILE A 106 -4.92 -24.10 2.51
CA ILE A 106 -5.36 -24.72 3.76
C ILE A 106 -4.18 -25.40 4.47
N PHE A 107 -3.37 -26.18 3.77
CA PHE A 107 -2.37 -27.04 4.41
C PHE A 107 -0.96 -26.42 4.47
N LEU A 108 -0.62 -25.48 3.58
CA LEU A 108 0.76 -25.02 3.47
C LEU A 108 0.92 -23.52 3.74
N ILE A 109 0.02 -22.66 3.25
CA ILE A 109 0.25 -21.20 3.20
C ILE A 109 -0.36 -20.48 4.39
N ASN A 110 -1.60 -20.80 4.76
CA ASN A 110 -2.32 -20.00 5.76
C ASN A 110 -1.61 -20.00 7.13
N ALA A 111 -1.18 -21.13 7.65
CA ALA A 111 -0.56 -21.19 8.97
C ALA A 111 0.75 -20.38 9.07
N PRO A 112 1.75 -20.54 8.19
CA PRO A 112 2.97 -19.73 8.28
C PRO A 112 2.72 -18.24 8.03
N MET A 113 1.83 -17.87 7.09
CA MET A 113 1.52 -16.46 6.84
C MET A 113 0.77 -15.81 8.01
N ALA A 114 -0.13 -16.54 8.66
CA ALA A 114 -0.78 -16.08 9.88
C ALA A 114 0.23 -15.85 11.01
N SER A 115 1.20 -16.76 11.18
CA SER A 115 2.26 -16.63 12.20
C SER A 115 3.15 -15.40 11.94
N VAL A 116 3.52 -15.13 10.68
CA VAL A 116 4.28 -13.93 10.30
C VAL A 116 3.47 -12.68 10.63
N MET A 117 2.18 -12.68 10.30
CA MET A 117 1.29 -11.54 10.56
C MET A 117 1.13 -11.26 12.05
N GLU A 118 0.94 -12.29 12.85
CA GLU A 118 0.84 -12.18 14.32
C GLU A 118 2.18 -11.71 14.91
N GLY A 119 3.30 -12.24 14.45
CA GLY A 119 4.63 -11.79 14.88
C GLY A 119 4.87 -10.31 14.57
N LEU A 120 4.45 -9.82 13.40
CA LEU A 120 4.55 -8.42 13.03
C LEU A 120 3.67 -7.53 13.92
N LYS A 121 2.45 -7.99 14.22
CA LYS A 121 1.52 -7.31 15.12
C LYS A 121 2.10 -7.20 16.53
N HIS A 122 2.57 -8.30 17.12
CA HIS A 122 3.21 -8.31 18.43
C HIS A 122 4.46 -7.43 18.50
N PHE A 123 5.28 -7.44 17.43
CA PHE A 123 6.42 -6.53 17.35
C PHE A 123 6.00 -5.06 17.46
N ILE A 124 4.99 -4.64 16.71
CA ILE A 124 4.49 -3.27 16.73
C ILE A 124 3.85 -2.92 18.08
N GLU A 125 3.07 -3.84 18.67
CA GLU A 125 2.46 -3.66 19.98
C GLU A 125 3.50 -3.56 21.10
N SER A 126 4.65 -4.21 20.94
CA SER A 126 5.77 -4.13 21.91
C SER A 126 6.49 -2.78 21.90
N LEU A 127 6.34 -1.98 20.84
CA LEU A 127 7.00 -0.68 20.72
C LEU A 127 6.35 0.33 21.67
N ASN A 128 7.18 1.02 22.43
CA ASN A 128 6.80 2.18 23.27
C ASN A 128 7.09 3.50 22.53
N GLY A 129 6.95 4.64 23.22
CA GLY A 129 7.00 5.97 22.63
C GLY A 129 8.13 6.22 21.64
N SER A 130 9.39 5.95 21.98
CA SER A 130 10.53 6.16 21.08
C SER A 130 10.54 5.13 19.94
N GLY A 131 10.19 3.88 20.19
CA GLY A 131 10.07 2.86 19.16
C GLY A 131 8.97 3.18 18.15
N LYS A 132 7.81 3.66 18.61
CA LYS A 132 6.72 4.13 17.72
C LYS A 132 7.13 5.33 16.88
N PHE A 133 7.87 6.28 17.47
CA PHE A 133 8.41 7.43 16.73
C PHE A 133 9.30 6.98 15.57
N ILE A 134 10.25 6.08 15.84
CA ILE A 134 11.16 5.55 14.82
C ILE A 134 10.41 4.75 13.76
N LEU A 135 9.48 3.89 14.15
CA LEU A 135 8.67 3.12 13.20
C LEU A 135 7.87 4.05 12.29
N GLY A 136 7.18 5.05 12.87
CA GLY A 136 6.42 6.04 12.12
C GLY A 136 7.29 6.82 11.14
N PHE A 137 8.51 7.20 11.56
CA PHE A 137 9.49 7.83 10.67
C PHE A 137 9.84 6.92 9.50
N VAL A 138 10.20 5.67 9.77
CA VAL A 138 10.67 4.73 8.73
C VAL A 138 9.57 4.45 7.72
N VAL A 139 8.37 4.04 8.16
CA VAL A 139 7.29 3.65 7.22
C VAL A 139 6.80 4.82 6.38
N ALA A 140 6.74 6.03 6.96
CA ALA A 140 6.35 7.22 6.23
C ALA A 140 7.45 7.73 5.28
N ALA A 141 8.71 7.64 5.68
CA ALA A 141 9.86 7.99 4.84
C ALA A 141 9.96 7.06 3.62
N MET A 142 9.68 5.75 3.79
CA MET A 142 9.63 4.79 2.69
C MET A 142 8.64 5.22 1.60
N MET A 143 7.55 5.90 1.95
CA MET A 143 6.58 6.41 0.98
C MET A 143 7.17 7.46 0.03
N ALA A 144 8.21 8.18 0.48
CA ALA A 144 8.83 9.27 -0.26
C ALA A 144 10.11 8.88 -1.04
N ILE A 145 10.62 7.65 -0.88
CA ILE A 145 11.87 7.22 -1.54
C ILE A 145 11.67 7.09 -3.05
N ASP A 146 10.68 6.32 -3.45
CA ASP A 146 10.41 5.97 -4.85
C ASP A 146 8.97 6.30 -5.30
N MET A 147 8.17 6.93 -4.43
CA MET A 147 6.88 7.60 -4.71
C MET A 147 5.89 6.78 -5.54
N GLY A 148 5.76 5.49 -5.23
CA GLY A 148 4.91 4.53 -5.95
C GLY A 148 5.66 3.30 -6.44
N GLY A 149 6.98 3.25 -6.26
CA GLY A 149 7.83 2.11 -6.56
C GLY A 149 7.79 1.01 -5.47
N PRO A 150 8.74 0.05 -5.52
CA PRO A 150 8.76 -1.11 -4.64
C PRO A 150 8.83 -0.77 -3.15
N ILE A 151 9.60 0.25 -2.75
CA ILE A 151 9.78 0.64 -1.34
C ILE A 151 8.50 1.27 -0.79
N ASN A 152 7.89 2.18 -1.55
CA ASN A 152 6.59 2.76 -1.25
C ASN A 152 5.52 1.67 -1.10
N LYS A 153 5.47 0.72 -2.06
CA LYS A 153 4.50 -0.38 -2.02
C LYS A 153 4.73 -1.30 -0.83
N ALA A 154 5.97 -1.56 -0.42
CA ALA A 154 6.26 -2.36 0.78
C ALA A 154 5.68 -1.71 2.04
N ALA A 155 5.87 -0.40 2.24
CA ALA A 155 5.26 0.33 3.36
C ALA A 155 3.74 0.31 3.30
N TYR A 156 3.15 0.57 2.13
CA TYR A 156 1.71 0.56 1.92
C TYR A 156 1.08 -0.82 2.18
N VAL A 157 1.69 -1.87 1.64
CA VAL A 157 1.27 -3.27 1.84
C VAL A 157 1.32 -3.65 3.32
N THR A 158 2.40 -3.28 4.03
CA THR A 158 2.54 -3.52 5.47
C THR A 158 1.44 -2.79 6.25
N GLY A 159 1.23 -1.50 5.98
CA GLY A 159 0.18 -0.72 6.63
C GLY A 159 -1.22 -1.31 6.39
N THR A 160 -1.50 -1.75 5.17
CA THR A 160 -2.78 -2.37 4.80
C THR A 160 -2.96 -3.74 5.45
N ALA A 161 -1.89 -4.54 5.54
CA ALA A 161 -1.89 -5.83 6.22
C ALA A 161 -2.26 -5.69 7.70
N LEU A 162 -1.61 -4.73 8.39
CA LEU A 162 -1.89 -4.43 9.79
C LEU A 162 -3.30 -3.88 9.99
N LEU A 163 -3.76 -3.01 9.10
CA LEU A 163 -5.13 -2.52 9.12
C LEU A 163 -6.15 -3.65 9.00
N THR A 164 -5.92 -4.58 8.08
CA THR A 164 -6.81 -5.73 7.87
C THR A 164 -6.85 -6.64 9.09
N SER A 165 -5.69 -6.90 9.72
CA SER A 165 -5.60 -7.71 10.94
C SER A 165 -6.22 -7.02 12.16
N ALA A 166 -6.15 -5.68 12.25
CA ALA A 166 -6.75 -4.90 13.34
C ALA A 166 -8.27 -4.72 13.18
N GLY A 167 -8.82 -4.94 12.00
CA GLY A 167 -10.25 -4.82 11.72
C GLY A 167 -10.81 -3.43 12.08
N SER A 168 -11.84 -3.39 12.92
CA SER A 168 -12.50 -2.14 13.32
C SER A 168 -11.65 -1.24 14.24
N ALA A 169 -10.60 -1.76 14.86
CA ALA A 169 -9.68 -0.98 15.70
C ALA A 169 -8.85 0.01 14.85
N GLY A 170 -8.53 -0.36 13.60
CA GLY A 170 -7.68 0.43 12.71
C GLY A 170 -6.19 0.23 12.98
N SER A 171 -5.34 0.97 12.26
CA SER A 171 -3.87 0.86 12.32
C SER A 171 -3.20 2.23 12.42
N ASP A 172 -2.32 2.39 13.40
CA ASP A 172 -1.46 3.57 13.56
C ASP A 172 -0.37 3.60 12.47
N VAL A 173 0.14 2.43 12.08
CA VAL A 173 1.07 2.30 10.95
C VAL A 173 0.42 2.75 9.65
N MET A 174 -0.85 2.38 9.39
CA MET A 174 -1.56 2.82 8.19
C MET A 174 -1.77 4.34 8.18
N ALA A 175 -2.05 4.96 9.34
CA ALA A 175 -2.15 6.41 9.45
C ALA A 175 -0.82 7.10 9.11
N ALA A 176 0.31 6.59 9.60
CA ALA A 176 1.65 7.10 9.30
C ALA A 176 2.02 6.93 7.82
N VAL A 177 1.71 5.78 7.21
CA VAL A 177 1.90 5.51 5.78
C VAL A 177 1.08 6.49 4.93
N MET A 178 -0.18 6.71 5.28
CA MET A 178 -1.06 7.61 4.52
C MET A 178 -0.53 9.05 4.57
N ILE A 179 -0.18 9.55 5.75
CA ILE A 179 0.45 10.89 5.89
C ILE A 179 1.76 10.96 5.09
N GLY A 180 2.62 9.93 5.23
CA GLY A 180 3.90 9.86 4.54
C GLY A 180 3.79 9.97 3.02
N GLY A 181 2.76 9.36 2.43
CA GLY A 181 2.52 9.43 0.99
C GLY A 181 1.83 10.72 0.53
N MET A 182 1.13 11.43 1.43
CA MET A 182 0.52 12.73 1.13
C MET A 182 1.55 13.88 1.13
N VAL A 183 2.59 13.80 1.96
CA VAL A 183 3.58 14.86 2.15
C VAL A 183 4.37 15.20 0.88
N PRO A 184 4.90 14.27 0.08
CA PRO A 184 5.72 14.61 -1.08
C PRO A 184 5.04 15.54 -2.08
N PRO A 185 3.85 15.24 -2.62
CA PRO A 185 3.18 16.15 -3.54
C PRO A 185 2.77 17.47 -2.86
N LEU A 186 2.30 17.44 -1.60
CA LEU A 186 1.96 18.67 -0.88
C LEU A 186 3.17 19.57 -0.65
N ALA A 187 4.32 19.02 -0.28
CA ALA A 187 5.56 19.78 -0.11
C ALA A 187 6.00 20.46 -1.41
N ILE A 188 5.86 19.79 -2.56
CA ILE A 188 6.14 20.36 -3.88
C ILE A 188 5.17 21.51 -4.16
N ALA A 189 3.87 21.33 -3.94
CA ALA A 189 2.87 22.35 -4.17
C ALA A 189 3.10 23.58 -3.28
N VAL A 190 3.34 23.39 -1.99
CA VAL A 190 3.64 24.45 -1.02
C VAL A 190 4.94 25.16 -1.40
N SER A 191 6.00 24.45 -1.80
CA SER A 191 7.27 25.05 -2.23
C SER A 191 7.09 25.96 -3.44
N ALA A 192 6.25 25.55 -4.41
CA ALA A 192 5.92 26.33 -5.59
C ALA A 192 5.09 27.57 -5.27
N THR A 193 4.28 27.52 -4.23
CA THR A 193 3.47 28.65 -3.74
C THR A 193 4.35 29.68 -3.01
N ILE A 194 5.26 29.22 -2.14
CA ILE A 194 6.17 30.10 -1.38
C ILE A 194 7.20 30.74 -2.30
N ASN A 195 7.79 29.95 -3.21
CA ASN A 195 8.82 30.44 -4.15
C ASN A 195 8.48 30.03 -5.59
N LYS A 196 7.79 30.92 -6.30
CA LYS A 196 7.37 30.70 -7.70
C LYS A 196 8.51 30.36 -8.65
N ASN A 197 9.76 30.69 -8.31
CA ASN A 197 10.92 30.47 -9.16
C ASN A 197 11.72 29.22 -8.82
N ILE A 198 11.28 28.43 -7.82
CA ILE A 198 11.97 27.23 -7.40
C ILE A 198 11.92 26.15 -8.49
N TRP A 199 10.80 26.05 -9.19
CA TRP A 199 10.57 25.11 -10.27
C TRP A 199 10.64 25.77 -11.64
N PRO A 200 11.13 25.08 -12.70
CA PRO A 200 11.10 25.56 -14.07
C PRO A 200 9.68 25.94 -14.52
N LYS A 201 9.55 26.91 -15.44
CA LYS A 201 8.24 27.38 -15.93
C LYS A 201 7.33 26.25 -16.39
N ALA A 202 7.88 25.24 -17.09
CA ALA A 202 7.13 24.07 -17.58
C ALA A 202 6.55 23.18 -16.47
N GLN A 203 7.15 23.20 -15.27
CA GLN A 203 6.70 22.36 -14.15
C GLN A 203 5.78 23.08 -13.15
N ARG A 204 5.65 24.41 -13.24
CA ARG A 204 4.91 25.20 -12.23
C ARG A 204 3.43 24.83 -12.12
N SER A 205 2.76 24.63 -13.25
CA SER A 205 1.35 24.24 -13.26
C SER A 205 1.17 22.85 -12.64
N GLY A 206 2.04 21.90 -13.00
CA GLY A 206 2.04 20.56 -12.42
C GLY A 206 2.34 20.56 -10.90
N ALA A 207 3.22 21.48 -10.45
CA ALA A 207 3.49 21.63 -9.03
C ALA A 207 2.24 22.02 -8.22
N LEU A 208 1.38 22.90 -8.75
CA LEU A 208 0.14 23.30 -8.08
C LEU A 208 -0.93 22.19 -8.09
N VAL A 209 -0.98 21.37 -9.13
CA VAL A 209 -1.87 20.19 -9.20
C VAL A 209 -1.59 19.23 -8.06
N ASN A 210 -0.37 19.20 -7.54
CA ASN A 210 0.02 18.37 -6.42
C ASN A 210 -0.70 18.70 -5.11
N TYR A 211 -1.39 19.83 -4.98
CA TYR A 211 -2.33 20.03 -3.86
C TYR A 211 -3.45 18.98 -3.90
N VAL A 212 -4.07 18.79 -5.05
CA VAL A 212 -5.15 17.82 -5.21
C VAL A 212 -4.63 16.41 -5.08
N MET A 213 -3.50 16.10 -5.74
CA MET A 213 -2.91 14.76 -5.70
C MET A 213 -2.48 14.39 -4.27
N GLY A 214 -1.80 15.28 -3.56
CA GLY A 214 -1.35 15.04 -2.21
C GLY A 214 -2.49 14.89 -1.20
N LEU A 215 -3.52 15.74 -1.28
CA LEU A 215 -4.72 15.59 -0.46
C LEU A 215 -5.47 14.28 -0.75
N SER A 216 -5.38 13.75 -1.95
CA SER A 216 -6.00 12.47 -2.35
C SER A 216 -5.12 11.25 -2.07
N PHE A 217 -3.93 11.43 -1.44
CA PHE A 217 -2.96 10.35 -1.22
C PHE A 217 -2.42 9.76 -2.52
N ILE A 218 -2.17 10.59 -3.53
CA ILE A 218 -1.56 10.19 -4.81
C ILE A 218 -0.11 10.67 -4.81
N THR A 219 0.77 9.84 -4.25
CA THR A 219 2.20 10.16 -4.06
C THR A 219 2.93 10.31 -5.40
N GLU A 220 2.46 9.62 -6.44
CA GLU A 220 3.02 9.63 -7.79
C GLU A 220 3.07 11.02 -8.43
N GLY A 221 2.27 11.96 -7.96
CA GLY A 221 2.33 13.36 -8.39
C GLY A 221 3.69 14.02 -8.17
N ALA A 222 4.49 13.51 -7.24
CA ALA A 222 5.83 13.99 -6.96
C ALA A 222 6.91 13.45 -7.93
N ILE A 223 6.63 12.36 -8.66
CA ILE A 223 7.62 11.68 -9.53
C ILE A 223 8.29 12.61 -10.54
N PRO A 224 7.56 13.43 -11.33
CA PRO A 224 8.22 14.28 -12.34
C PRO A 224 9.23 15.28 -11.74
N PHE A 225 8.99 15.71 -10.51
CA PHE A 225 9.84 16.64 -9.77
C PHE A 225 11.08 15.93 -9.21
N ALA A 226 10.88 14.76 -8.64
CA ALA A 226 11.96 13.90 -8.12
C ALA A 226 12.87 13.43 -9.27
N ALA A 227 12.31 13.00 -10.39
CA ALA A 227 13.06 12.56 -11.56
C ALA A 227 13.92 13.69 -12.19
N SER A 228 13.48 14.94 -12.10
CA SER A 228 14.23 16.09 -12.63
C SER A 228 15.51 16.40 -11.83
N ASN A 229 15.54 16.12 -10.53
CA ASN A 229 16.70 16.31 -9.65
C ASN A 229 16.64 15.41 -8.40
N PRO A 230 16.88 14.09 -8.54
CA PRO A 230 16.66 13.14 -7.45
C PRO A 230 17.44 13.47 -6.18
N ALA A 231 18.71 13.81 -6.33
CA ALA A 231 19.60 14.08 -5.19
C ALA A 231 19.18 15.31 -4.35
N ARG A 232 18.39 16.22 -4.90
CA ARG A 232 17.94 17.43 -4.22
C ARG A 232 16.47 17.42 -3.85
N VAL A 233 15.68 16.54 -4.42
CA VAL A 233 14.25 16.45 -4.17
C VAL A 233 13.94 15.31 -3.22
N ILE A 234 14.53 14.12 -3.42
CA ILE A 234 14.19 12.94 -2.59
C ILE A 234 14.58 13.13 -1.12
N PRO A 235 15.80 13.58 -0.73
CA PRO A 235 16.16 13.70 0.68
C PRO A 235 15.26 14.65 1.50
N PRO A 236 14.92 15.86 1.01
CA PRO A 236 13.93 16.71 1.66
C PRO A 236 12.58 16.04 1.90
N LEU A 237 12.07 15.33 0.88
CA LEU A 237 10.78 14.65 0.96
C LEU A 237 10.83 13.44 1.89
N PHE A 238 11.93 12.67 1.88
CA PHE A 238 12.18 11.57 2.80
C PHE A 238 12.15 12.03 4.26
N ILE A 239 12.89 13.10 4.59
CA ILE A 239 12.96 13.63 5.96
C ILE A 239 11.60 14.15 6.40
N SER A 240 10.93 14.94 5.58
CA SER A 240 9.66 15.56 5.94
C SER A 240 8.52 14.54 6.06
N SER A 241 8.45 13.56 5.17
CA SER A 241 7.50 12.44 5.28
C SER A 241 7.76 11.63 6.54
N GLY A 242 9.02 11.30 6.82
CA GLY A 242 9.42 10.57 8.02
C GLY A 242 9.00 11.29 9.31
N ILE A 243 9.26 12.59 9.40
CA ILE A 243 8.86 13.40 10.57
C ILE A 243 7.34 13.44 10.71
N ALA A 244 6.59 13.61 9.61
CA ALA A 244 5.13 13.61 9.66
C ALA A 244 4.57 12.27 10.16
N GLY A 245 5.13 11.14 9.71
CA GLY A 245 4.74 9.81 10.18
C GLY A 245 5.13 9.56 11.64
N ALA A 246 6.30 10.01 12.06
CA ALA A 246 6.73 9.95 13.45
C ALA A 246 5.77 10.71 14.37
N LEU A 247 5.35 11.91 13.97
CA LEU A 247 4.35 12.70 14.70
C LEU A 247 3.00 11.98 14.72
N SER A 248 2.57 11.39 13.60
CA SER A 248 1.32 10.63 13.53
C SER A 248 1.27 9.51 14.56
N MET A 249 2.32 8.70 14.65
CA MET A 249 2.38 7.60 15.62
C MET A 249 2.55 8.11 17.06
N SER A 250 3.30 9.19 17.26
CA SER A 250 3.46 9.81 18.59
C SER A 250 2.16 10.41 19.13
N PHE A 251 1.30 10.90 18.25
CA PHE A 251 -0.03 11.41 18.61
C PHE A 251 -1.07 10.29 18.76
N GLY A 252 -0.69 9.03 18.56
CA GLY A 252 -1.61 7.89 18.65
C GLY A 252 -2.70 7.91 17.58
N ILE A 253 -2.40 8.45 16.40
CA ILE A 253 -3.37 8.54 15.30
C ILE A 253 -3.54 7.18 14.67
N VAL A 254 -4.80 6.79 14.45
CA VAL A 254 -5.18 5.49 13.87
C VAL A 254 -6.03 5.73 12.63
N SER A 255 -5.75 5.02 11.55
CA SER A 255 -6.60 4.98 10.36
C SER A 255 -7.39 3.68 10.29
N LYS A 256 -8.67 3.79 9.94
CA LYS A 256 -9.59 2.68 9.64
C LYS A 256 -9.80 2.49 8.15
N ALA A 257 -9.16 3.33 7.33
CA ALA A 257 -9.22 3.25 5.88
C ALA A 257 -7.83 2.98 5.30
N PRO A 258 -7.70 2.11 4.28
CA PRO A 258 -6.42 1.83 3.64
C PRO A 258 -5.97 2.94 2.69
N HIS A 259 -6.90 3.82 2.28
CA HIS A 259 -6.67 4.87 1.29
C HIS A 259 -7.65 6.03 1.49
N GLY A 260 -7.44 7.12 0.75
CA GLY A 260 -8.40 8.24 0.68
C GLY A 260 -7.82 9.59 1.10
N GLY A 261 -6.66 9.64 1.74
CA GLY A 261 -6.03 10.90 2.13
C GLY A 261 -6.97 11.76 3.00
N ILE A 262 -7.22 13.00 2.58
CA ILE A 262 -8.12 13.93 3.31
C ILE A 262 -9.58 13.42 3.36
N PHE A 263 -10.03 12.64 2.37
CA PHE A 263 -11.38 12.10 2.37
C PHE A 263 -11.61 11.09 3.50
N ALA A 264 -10.56 10.39 3.96
CA ALA A 264 -10.62 9.52 5.12
C ALA A 264 -10.91 10.31 6.41
N VAL A 265 -10.45 11.56 6.50
CA VAL A 265 -10.76 12.49 7.61
C VAL A 265 -12.25 12.86 7.60
N PHE A 266 -12.78 13.29 6.45
CA PHE A 266 -14.20 13.63 6.30
C PHE A 266 -15.13 12.44 6.53
N ALA A 267 -14.66 11.22 6.21
CA ALA A 267 -15.41 9.98 6.44
C ALA A 267 -15.32 9.46 7.90
N ASN A 268 -14.71 10.21 8.84
CA ASN A 268 -14.44 9.76 10.21
C ASN A 268 -13.65 8.44 10.29
N ALA A 269 -12.87 8.13 9.26
CA ALA A 269 -12.02 6.94 9.21
C ALA A 269 -10.65 7.13 9.85
N VAL A 270 -10.34 8.34 10.32
CA VAL A 270 -9.09 8.68 11.02
C VAL A 270 -9.43 9.18 12.42
N SER A 271 -8.78 8.61 13.42
CA SER A 271 -8.88 9.12 14.80
C SER A 271 -8.12 10.44 14.93
N ASN A 272 -8.50 11.25 15.92
CA ASN A 272 -7.83 12.53 16.23
C ASN A 272 -7.51 13.36 14.98
N GLN A 273 -8.54 13.71 14.24
CA GLN A 273 -8.47 14.39 12.94
C GLN A 273 -7.63 15.68 12.97
N PHE A 274 -7.73 16.45 14.08
CA PHE A 274 -6.94 17.67 14.24
C PHE A 274 -5.44 17.38 14.26
N MET A 275 -5.00 16.40 15.04
CA MET A 275 -3.58 16.02 15.11
C MET A 275 -3.09 15.39 13.81
N TYR A 276 -3.97 14.66 13.08
CA TYR A 276 -3.66 14.15 11.75
C TYR A 276 -3.36 15.30 10.77
N LEU A 277 -4.23 16.28 10.71
CA LEU A 277 -4.04 17.45 9.85
C LEU A 277 -2.82 18.28 10.28
N LEU A 278 -2.59 18.42 11.58
CA LEU A 278 -1.40 19.11 12.10
C LEU A 278 -0.11 18.41 11.66
N ALA A 279 -0.01 17.09 11.83
CA ALA A 279 1.16 16.32 11.39
C ALA A 279 1.38 16.43 9.86
N LEU A 280 0.29 16.38 9.08
CA LEU A 280 0.34 16.56 7.64
C LEU A 280 0.86 17.95 7.24
N VAL A 281 0.33 19.00 7.85
CA VAL A 281 0.74 20.39 7.58
C VAL A 281 2.21 20.61 7.97
N ILE A 282 2.62 20.13 9.15
CA ILE A 282 4.03 20.20 9.58
C ILE A 282 4.93 19.53 8.55
N GLY A 283 4.60 18.30 8.11
CA GLY A 283 5.37 17.59 7.09
C GLY A 283 5.42 18.33 5.76
N ALA A 284 4.29 18.82 5.27
CA ALA A 284 4.21 19.52 3.99
C ALA A 284 5.01 20.85 4.00
N VAL A 285 4.89 21.64 5.08
CA VAL A 285 5.63 22.90 5.24
C VAL A 285 7.13 22.65 5.41
N LEU A 286 7.50 21.70 6.26
CA LEU A 286 8.91 21.32 6.47
C LEU A 286 9.52 20.85 5.14
N GLY A 287 8.83 19.96 4.41
CA GLY A 287 9.27 19.48 3.11
C GLY A 287 9.43 20.62 2.09
N ALA A 288 8.52 21.56 2.06
CA ALA A 288 8.60 22.73 1.19
C ALA A 288 9.83 23.60 1.51
N LEU A 289 10.07 23.87 2.79
CA LEU A 289 11.24 24.65 3.22
C LEU A 289 12.55 23.96 2.91
N LEU A 290 12.64 22.65 3.16
CA LEU A 290 13.80 21.83 2.82
C LEU A 290 14.03 21.76 1.30
N LEU A 291 12.97 21.65 0.49
CA LEU A 291 13.06 21.71 -0.98
C LEU A 291 13.59 23.06 -1.45
N ILE A 292 13.06 24.17 -0.91
CA ILE A 292 13.52 25.51 -1.25
C ILE A 292 14.99 25.68 -0.90
N ALA A 293 15.40 25.25 0.28
CA ALA A 293 16.81 25.29 0.69
C ALA A 293 17.68 24.45 -0.25
N SER A 294 17.36 23.18 -0.45
CA SER A 294 18.12 22.22 -1.26
C SER A 294 18.28 22.69 -2.72
N LEU A 295 17.19 23.15 -3.33
CA LEU A 295 17.20 23.60 -4.75
C LEU A 295 17.84 24.96 -4.93
N SER A 296 17.78 25.85 -3.92
CA SER A 296 18.42 27.18 -3.97
C SER A 296 19.93 27.10 -3.88
N PHE A 297 20.49 26.22 -3.04
CA PHE A 297 21.94 25.98 -2.94
C PHE A 297 22.56 25.57 -4.28
N GLY A 298 21.82 24.84 -5.11
CA GLY A 298 22.31 24.41 -6.42
C GLY A 298 22.38 25.47 -7.49
N LYS A 299 21.58 26.52 -7.38
CA LYS A 299 21.65 27.65 -8.33
C LYS A 299 22.87 28.53 -8.09
N LYS A 300 23.49 28.49 -6.92
CA LYS A 300 24.73 29.24 -6.59
C LYS A 300 26.01 28.55 -7.10
N ILE A 301 25.97 27.24 -7.37
CA ILE A 301 27.17 26.46 -7.80
C ILE A 301 27.30 26.47 -9.33
N VAL A 302 26.25 26.80 -10.08
CA VAL A 302 26.21 26.79 -11.56
C VAL A 302 26.30 28.21 -12.16
N LYS A 303 26.59 29.22 -11.33
CA LYS A 303 27.06 30.55 -11.79
C LYS A 303 28.55 30.66 -11.64
#